data_dd9ae749a67898ddc195744d3f807268
#
_entry.id   dd9ae749a67898ddc195744d3f807268
#
_cell.length_a   1.000
_cell.length_b   1.000
_cell.length_c   1.000
_cell.angle_alpha   90.00
_cell.angle_beta   90.00
_cell.angle_gamma   90.00
#
_symmetry.space_group_name_H-M   'P 1'
#
loop_
_entity.id
_entity.type
_entity.pdbx_description
1 polymer ?
#
loop_
_entity_poly.entity_id
_entity_poly.type
_entity_poly.pdbx_seq_one_letter_code
_entity_poly.pdbx_strand_id
1 'polypeptide(L)'
;MKTEQKKPLRFVFVTKFGVGFVFIVLFFSLQALAQSDQQLELANSRLDNSKESGVNAGAASDSTDAQIIEELDRMRARIQELESRLKGRSSDAMARDPVQPPSSVRNQLVSSSISPSQTVDQQKGNSDSKTKAAKDTKAEPFAFADWTWLTGNPRTKEAAFDSKFFTPEIRADVEYTYDFNHPKDDTIGGSSEIFRSNEIGLTQLGVGGDFHYDHVRARLMTQFGMYSETTPRNDASYSRGQWNLADAYRYVSEAYGGYHFDALHGINVDGGIFMSYVGLFSYYNFDNWAYQPSYVSSNTPWFFTGMRIQVFPTEKLKIEPWIINGWQSYARSNGRLGLGGQVLWRPTPWLSILSNNYGVGADAFGIPNRTRMHTDDSVEVKYYDHPERFLDKLAFSLTGDVGCETGGGVNCTTNQRNSAGQIISYKQSFLGYMVYNRAWFHKDRYAITVGGGKINNTGRYLVLLPPINGATATSGTPYFTENPGDPFKAWDISGTYDYMPSQYITFRWEFNHRHANVPYWSGPGGITPPGGNNGNPGANIFGWQPDLRKTEDRATMAILVKF
;
A
#
# COMPACT_ATOMS: atom_id res chain seq x y z
N MET A 1 -10.07 56.58 35.12
CA MET A 1 -10.42 55.96 33.84
C MET A 1 -9.19 55.96 32.96
N LYS A 2 -8.45 54.82 32.90
CA LYS A 2 -7.34 54.64 31.99
C LYS A 2 -7.76 53.52 31.03
N THR A 3 -7.90 53.85 29.77
CA THR A 3 -8.22 52.99 28.65
C THR A 3 -6.97 52.21 28.27
N GLU A 4 -6.97 50.88 28.45
CA GLU A 4 -5.96 49.99 27.89
C GLU A 4 -6.23 49.70 26.40
N GLN A 5 -5.29 50.11 25.58
CA GLN A 5 -5.25 49.77 24.14
C GLN A 5 -4.77 48.32 23.97
N LYS A 6 -5.61 47.45 23.42
CA LYS A 6 -5.24 46.14 22.92
C LYS A 6 -4.38 46.28 21.66
N LYS A 7 -3.13 45.77 21.73
CA LYS A 7 -2.24 45.64 20.58
C LYS A 7 -2.74 44.51 19.64
N PRO A 8 -2.74 44.68 18.31
CA PRO A 8 -3.08 43.61 17.38
C PRO A 8 -1.92 42.59 17.27
N LEU A 9 -2.30 41.32 17.26
CA LEU A 9 -1.41 40.18 17.05
C LEU A 9 -0.85 40.25 15.62
N ARG A 10 0.44 40.53 15.50
CA ARG A 10 1.14 40.47 14.21
C ARG A 10 1.40 38.99 13.84
N PHE A 11 0.67 38.49 12.86
CA PHE A 11 1.06 37.33 12.07
C PHE A 11 2.29 37.71 11.25
N VAL A 12 3.46 37.22 11.61
CA VAL A 12 4.69 37.39 10.84
C VAL A 12 5.12 36.04 10.30
N PHE A 13 4.87 35.84 9.03
CA PHE A 13 5.68 35.17 8.01
C PHE A 13 6.43 33.88 8.37
N VAL A 14 5.83 32.75 7.99
CA VAL A 14 6.54 31.52 7.62
C VAL A 14 6.15 31.11 6.17
N THR A 15 6.23 32.03 5.22
CA THR A 15 5.84 31.74 3.83
C THR A 15 7.01 31.75 2.83
N LYS A 16 8.26 31.79 3.28
CA LYS A 16 9.40 31.83 2.33
C LYS A 16 10.23 30.54 2.23
N PHE A 17 10.09 29.56 3.11
CA PHE A 17 10.89 28.34 3.06
C PHE A 17 10.17 27.12 2.46
N GLY A 18 8.87 27.01 2.56
CA GLY A 18 8.10 25.84 2.05
C GLY A 18 7.93 25.85 0.52
N VAL A 19 7.69 27.01 -0.05
CA VAL A 19 7.44 27.16 -1.51
C VAL A 19 8.74 26.99 -2.31
N GLY A 20 9.89 27.37 -1.75
CA GLY A 20 11.20 27.24 -2.41
C GLY A 20 11.63 25.76 -2.57
N PHE A 21 11.27 24.89 -1.63
CA PHE A 21 11.69 23.49 -1.67
C PHE A 21 10.86 22.67 -2.67
N VAL A 22 9.56 22.95 -2.77
CA VAL A 22 8.69 22.32 -3.79
C VAL A 22 9.10 22.75 -5.20
N PHE A 23 9.50 24.02 -5.39
CA PHE A 23 10.01 24.49 -6.68
C PHE A 23 11.39 23.91 -7.04
N ILE A 24 12.26 23.62 -6.08
CA ILE A 24 13.57 23.02 -6.33
C ILE A 24 13.42 21.56 -6.76
N VAL A 25 12.51 20.78 -6.16
CA VAL A 25 12.25 19.38 -6.57
C VAL A 25 11.60 19.34 -7.97
N LEU A 26 10.67 20.26 -8.27
CA LEU A 26 10.08 20.41 -9.60
C LEU A 26 11.10 20.87 -10.66
N PHE A 27 12.08 21.71 -10.31
CA PHE A 27 13.09 22.21 -11.25
C PHE A 27 14.15 21.14 -11.60
N PHE A 28 14.52 20.28 -10.66
CA PHE A 28 15.40 19.13 -10.95
C PHE A 28 14.71 18.07 -11.81
N SER A 29 13.40 17.89 -11.67
CA SER A 29 12.60 16.98 -12.51
C SER A 29 12.49 17.46 -13.96
N LEU A 30 12.46 18.77 -14.20
CA LEU A 30 12.37 19.37 -15.53
C LEU A 30 13.72 19.41 -16.28
N GLN A 31 14.83 19.51 -15.59
CA GLN A 31 16.17 19.48 -16.23
C GLN A 31 16.59 18.08 -16.65
N ALA A 32 16.13 17.02 -15.97
CA ALA A 32 16.35 15.63 -16.39
C ALA A 32 15.62 15.27 -17.70
N LEU A 33 14.52 15.96 -18.01
CA LEU A 33 13.75 15.77 -19.25
C LEU A 33 14.42 16.37 -20.49
N ALA A 34 15.23 17.40 -20.36
CA ALA A 34 15.86 18.06 -21.50
C ALA A 34 17.13 17.36 -22.03
N GLN A 35 17.68 16.38 -21.31
CA GLN A 35 18.86 15.62 -21.74
C GLN A 35 18.58 14.28 -22.41
N SER A 36 17.30 13.83 -22.45
CA SER A 36 16.95 12.53 -23.03
C SER A 36 16.69 12.52 -24.53
N ASP A 37 16.52 13.67 -25.16
CA ASP A 37 16.15 13.74 -26.58
C ASP A 37 17.31 13.53 -27.56
N GLN A 38 18.56 13.55 -27.12
CA GLN A 38 19.72 13.36 -28.00
C GLN A 38 20.23 11.92 -28.14
N GLN A 39 19.70 10.95 -27.40
CA GLN A 39 20.15 9.54 -27.49
C GLN A 39 19.21 8.61 -28.27
N LEU A 40 18.07 9.10 -28.78
CA LEU A 40 17.05 8.26 -29.40
C LEU A 40 17.23 8.03 -30.92
N GLU A 41 18.11 8.76 -31.58
CA GLU A 41 18.32 8.60 -33.06
C GLU A 41 19.25 7.45 -33.46
N LEU A 42 19.98 6.84 -32.54
CA LEU A 42 20.98 5.81 -32.85
C LEU A 42 20.56 4.35 -32.68
N ALA A 43 19.32 4.10 -32.21
CA ALA A 43 18.86 2.74 -31.89
C ALA A 43 17.93 2.09 -32.94
N ASN A 44 17.46 2.82 -33.96
CA ASN A 44 16.42 2.32 -34.87
C ASN A 44 16.94 1.60 -36.14
N SER A 45 18.22 1.28 -36.25
CA SER A 45 18.75 0.67 -37.50
C SER A 45 19.15 -0.81 -37.39
N ARG A 46 18.77 -1.53 -36.36
CA ARG A 46 19.11 -2.97 -36.26
C ARG A 46 17.94 -3.80 -35.74
N LEU A 47 16.95 -4.13 -36.57
CA LEU A 47 16.07 -5.27 -36.38
C LEU A 47 15.22 -5.52 -37.63
N ASP A 48 15.88 -6.06 -38.66
CA ASP A 48 15.23 -6.87 -39.68
C ASP A 48 16.11 -8.11 -39.88
N ASN A 49 15.55 -9.27 -39.58
CA ASN A 49 15.86 -10.61 -40.04
C ASN A 49 15.71 -11.67 -38.94
N SER A 50 14.65 -12.39 -38.99
CA SER A 50 14.66 -13.87 -39.10
C SER A 50 13.26 -14.44 -38.92
N LYS A 51 12.73 -14.91 -40.03
CA LYS A 51 11.59 -15.83 -40.11
C LYS A 51 12.12 -17.25 -40.26
N GLU A 52 11.22 -18.17 -39.82
CA GLU A 52 11.09 -19.58 -40.18
C GLU A 52 11.82 -20.63 -39.35
N SER A 53 11.08 -21.44 -38.65
CA SER A 53 10.81 -22.83 -39.01
C SER A 53 9.98 -23.53 -37.93
N GLY A 54 9.00 -24.28 -38.38
CA GLY A 54 8.03 -25.01 -37.59
C GLY A 54 8.32 -26.53 -37.52
N VAL A 55 7.34 -27.23 -36.92
CA VAL A 55 7.05 -28.69 -36.99
C VAL A 55 7.67 -29.56 -35.90
N ASN A 56 6.97 -30.12 -34.96
CA ASN A 56 6.22 -31.38 -34.87
C ASN A 56 5.86 -31.74 -33.42
N ALA A 57 4.60 -32.09 -33.23
CA ALA A 57 4.07 -32.72 -32.02
C ALA A 57 3.91 -34.22 -32.25
N GLY A 58 4.18 -35.02 -31.21
CA GLY A 58 3.72 -36.40 -31.17
C GLY A 58 4.59 -37.37 -30.37
N ALA A 59 3.97 -38.01 -29.37
CA ALA A 59 4.39 -39.22 -28.69
C ALA A 59 5.44 -39.12 -27.57
N ALA A 60 4.97 -38.89 -26.33
CA ALA A 60 5.65 -39.33 -25.09
C ALA A 60 4.70 -39.21 -23.86
N SER A 61 3.61 -39.98 -23.77
CA SER A 61 2.73 -39.94 -22.60
C SER A 61 2.82 -41.14 -21.66
N ASP A 62 3.38 -42.29 -22.07
CA ASP A 62 3.36 -43.49 -21.24
C ASP A 62 4.59 -43.69 -20.34
N SER A 63 5.70 -42.99 -20.58
CA SER A 63 6.90 -43.10 -19.73
C SER A 63 6.87 -42.11 -18.54
N THR A 64 6.06 -41.11 -18.60
CA THR A 64 5.98 -40.04 -17.60
C THR A 64 5.18 -40.49 -16.36
N ASP A 65 4.11 -41.25 -16.55
CA ASP A 65 3.24 -41.70 -15.46
C ASP A 65 3.92 -42.74 -14.56
N ALA A 66 4.70 -43.63 -15.14
CA ALA A 66 5.49 -44.61 -14.38
C ALA A 66 6.58 -43.95 -13.52
N GLN A 67 7.23 -42.89 -14.04
CA GLN A 67 8.22 -42.12 -13.30
C GLN A 67 7.58 -41.30 -12.16
N ILE A 68 6.39 -40.76 -12.37
CA ILE A 68 5.65 -40.04 -11.34
C ILE A 68 5.22 -40.96 -10.21
N ILE A 69 4.77 -42.18 -10.51
CA ILE A 69 4.38 -43.16 -9.50
C ILE A 69 5.61 -43.61 -8.66
N GLU A 70 6.75 -43.85 -9.29
CA GLU A 70 7.97 -44.17 -8.57
C GLU A 70 8.46 -43.05 -7.65
N GLU A 71 8.31 -41.80 -8.07
CA GLU A 71 8.69 -40.63 -7.28
C GLU A 71 7.73 -40.40 -6.10
N LEU A 72 6.43 -40.65 -6.29
CA LEU A 72 5.43 -40.63 -5.23
C LEU A 72 5.71 -41.67 -4.14
N ASP A 73 6.13 -42.89 -4.53
CA ASP A 73 6.46 -43.93 -3.56
C ASP A 73 7.76 -43.61 -2.79
N ARG A 74 8.75 -43.00 -3.43
CA ARG A 74 9.93 -42.46 -2.73
C ARG A 74 9.59 -41.37 -1.73
N MET A 75 8.69 -40.46 -2.09
CA MET A 75 8.24 -39.39 -1.17
C MET A 75 7.49 -39.99 0.02
N ARG A 76 6.62 -40.98 -0.17
CA ARG A 76 5.92 -41.66 0.92
C ARG A 76 6.86 -42.33 1.90
N ALA A 77 7.87 -43.05 1.39
CA ALA A 77 8.89 -43.67 2.22
C ALA A 77 9.68 -42.62 3.06
N ARG A 78 9.97 -41.48 2.46
CA ARG A 78 10.67 -40.38 3.15
C ARG A 78 9.84 -39.73 4.24
N ILE A 79 8.54 -39.58 4.02
CA ILE A 79 7.59 -39.06 5.03
C ILE A 79 7.54 -40.02 6.23
N GLN A 80 7.43 -41.35 6.01
CA GLN A 80 7.43 -42.33 7.09
C GLN A 80 8.74 -42.33 7.90
N GLU A 81 9.87 -42.14 7.26
CA GLU A 81 11.16 -42.02 7.94
C GLU A 81 11.21 -40.76 8.82
N LEU A 82 10.73 -39.63 8.32
CA LEU A 82 10.69 -38.36 9.08
C LEU A 82 9.71 -38.42 10.26
N GLU A 83 8.56 -39.06 10.09
CA GLU A 83 7.59 -39.28 11.18
C GLU A 83 8.15 -40.18 12.29
N SER A 84 8.92 -41.22 11.92
CA SER A 84 9.57 -42.06 12.92
C SER A 84 10.65 -41.34 13.71
N ARG A 85 11.41 -40.45 13.06
CA ARG A 85 12.39 -39.57 13.72
C ARG A 85 11.75 -38.52 14.62
N LEU A 86 10.57 -37.99 14.27
CA LEU A 86 9.81 -37.08 15.11
C LEU A 86 9.24 -37.76 16.36
N LYS A 87 8.73 -39.00 16.22
CA LYS A 87 8.26 -39.80 17.36
C LYS A 87 9.40 -40.19 18.32
N GLY A 88 10.61 -40.42 17.82
CA GLY A 88 11.79 -40.68 18.65
C GLY A 88 12.26 -39.44 19.45
N ARG A 89 12.06 -38.23 18.91
CA ARG A 89 12.43 -37.00 19.60
C ARG A 89 11.43 -36.54 20.68
N SER A 90 10.16 -36.93 20.57
CA SER A 90 9.13 -36.54 21.56
C SER A 90 9.22 -37.35 22.84
N SER A 91 9.89 -38.51 22.84
CA SER A 91 10.12 -39.32 24.05
C SER A 91 11.28 -38.83 24.92
N ASP A 92 12.25 -38.08 24.34
CA ASP A 92 13.40 -37.54 25.08
C ASP A 92 13.18 -36.16 25.70
N ALA A 93 12.05 -35.52 25.38
CA ALA A 93 11.72 -34.14 25.85
C ALA A 93 10.89 -34.09 27.16
N MET A 94 10.51 -35.24 27.74
CA MET A 94 9.68 -35.28 28.96
C MET A 94 10.44 -35.44 30.28
N ALA A 95 11.74 -35.22 30.32
CA ALA A 95 12.54 -35.33 31.53
C ALA A 95 13.42 -34.10 31.76
N ARG A 96 12.82 -32.95 32.06
CA ARG A 96 13.50 -31.84 32.76
C ARG A 96 12.50 -30.98 33.55
N ASP A 97 12.79 -30.81 34.83
CA ASP A 97 12.01 -30.05 35.83
C ASP A 97 11.85 -28.56 35.52
N PRO A 98 10.78 -27.91 36.01
CA PRO A 98 10.46 -26.50 35.73
C PRO A 98 11.30 -25.54 36.57
N VAL A 99 12.05 -24.67 35.93
CA VAL A 99 12.70 -23.52 36.54
C VAL A 99 11.73 -22.32 36.52
N GLN A 100 11.48 -21.74 37.69
CA GLN A 100 10.66 -20.55 37.88
C GLN A 100 11.25 -19.31 37.19
N PRO A 101 10.40 -18.40 36.63
CA PRO A 101 10.87 -17.17 36.00
C PRO A 101 11.20 -16.08 37.06
N PRO A 102 12.23 -15.28 36.84
CA PRO A 102 12.46 -14.08 37.66
C PRO A 102 11.57 -12.93 37.26
N SER A 103 11.13 -12.20 38.27
CA SER A 103 10.22 -11.07 38.26
C SER A 103 10.60 -9.93 37.32
N SER A 104 9.56 -9.41 36.69
CA SER A 104 9.48 -8.29 35.74
C SER A 104 10.14 -6.99 36.23
N VAL A 105 11.03 -6.45 35.44
CA VAL A 105 11.38 -5.03 35.45
C VAL A 105 10.51 -4.33 34.36
N ARG A 106 9.66 -3.45 34.86
CA ARG A 106 8.70 -2.65 34.10
C ARG A 106 9.45 -1.54 33.37
N ASN A 107 9.70 -1.69 32.07
CA ASN A 107 10.15 -0.61 31.22
C ASN A 107 8.96 -0.11 30.38
N GLN A 108 8.61 1.14 30.56
CA GLN A 108 7.62 1.84 29.76
C GLN A 108 8.20 2.04 28.35
N LEU A 109 7.60 1.35 27.40
CA LEU A 109 7.82 1.55 25.98
C LEU A 109 6.74 2.49 25.44
N VAL A 110 7.16 3.63 24.98
CA VAL A 110 6.30 4.51 24.17
C VAL A 110 6.27 3.95 22.76
N SER A 111 5.23 3.16 22.47
CA SER A 111 4.94 2.69 21.13
C SER A 111 4.36 3.83 20.31
N SER A 112 5.13 4.40 19.42
CA SER A 112 4.60 5.30 18.40
C SER A 112 4.02 4.44 17.27
N SER A 113 2.73 4.12 17.34
CA SER A 113 1.99 3.56 16.22
C SER A 113 1.89 4.62 15.13
N ILE A 114 2.56 4.38 14.04
CA ILE A 114 2.65 5.28 12.90
C ILE A 114 1.79 4.70 11.79
N SER A 115 1.05 5.55 11.06
CA SER A 115 0.37 5.18 9.81
C SER A 115 1.30 4.33 8.95
N PRO A 116 0.84 3.24 8.35
CA PRO A 116 1.71 2.20 7.78
C PRO A 116 2.47 2.56 6.52
N SER A 117 2.14 3.65 5.87
CA SER A 117 3.07 4.25 4.91
C SER A 117 4.33 4.79 5.60
N GLN A 118 4.41 4.65 6.92
CA GLN A 118 5.39 5.28 7.78
C GLN A 118 5.89 4.34 8.88
N THR A 119 6.16 3.07 8.59
CA THR A 119 6.89 2.22 9.52
C THR A 119 8.26 2.83 9.79
N VAL A 120 8.32 3.66 10.83
CA VAL A 120 9.57 3.95 11.50
C VAL A 120 9.79 2.77 12.43
N ASP A 121 10.65 1.86 12.03
CA ASP A 121 11.09 0.78 12.90
C ASP A 121 11.79 1.42 14.12
N GLN A 122 11.14 1.34 15.26
CA GLN A 122 11.76 1.71 16.51
C GLN A 122 12.77 0.64 16.89
N GLN A 123 14.04 0.92 16.65
CA GLN A 123 15.11 0.11 17.19
C GLN A 123 15.28 0.48 18.67
N LYS A 124 14.83 -0.41 19.57
CA LYS A 124 15.17 -0.34 20.99
C LYS A 124 16.67 -0.48 21.13
N GLY A 125 17.32 0.58 21.56
CA GLY A 125 18.68 0.51 22.07
C GLY A 125 18.73 -0.38 23.30
N ASN A 126 19.45 -1.47 23.23
CA ASN A 126 19.71 -2.37 24.35
C ASN A 126 20.64 -1.65 25.35
N SER A 127 20.10 -1.15 26.43
CA SER A 127 20.92 -0.62 27.53
C SER A 127 21.34 -1.73 28.48
N ASP A 128 22.34 -2.50 28.11
CA ASP A 128 23.14 -3.24 29.09
C ASP A 128 24.11 -2.25 29.76
N SER A 129 23.75 -1.81 30.93
CA SER A 129 24.55 -0.96 31.79
C SER A 129 25.81 -1.66 32.26
N LYS A 130 26.96 -1.27 31.73
CA LYS A 130 28.22 -1.13 32.51
C LYS A 130 29.00 0.05 31.96
N THR A 131 28.94 1.14 32.72
CA THR A 131 29.90 2.24 32.83
C THR A 131 30.94 2.38 31.71
N LYS A 132 30.55 3.09 30.63
CA LYS A 132 31.43 3.88 29.79
C LYS A 132 30.80 5.26 29.62
N ALA A 133 31.65 6.32 29.65
CA ALA A 133 31.27 7.71 29.58
C ALA A 133 30.06 7.95 28.65
N ALA A 134 29.07 8.74 29.12
CA ALA A 134 27.88 9.13 28.37
C ALA A 134 28.26 9.65 26.98
N LYS A 135 28.13 8.82 25.95
CA LYS A 135 27.98 9.28 24.60
C LYS A 135 26.65 10.03 24.58
N ASP A 136 26.62 11.24 24.10
CA ASP A 136 25.39 11.98 23.82
C ASP A 136 24.50 11.09 22.93
N THR A 137 23.58 10.35 23.54
CA THR A 137 22.57 9.56 22.84
C THR A 137 21.56 10.55 22.27
N LYS A 138 21.58 10.77 20.96
CA LYS A 138 20.60 11.60 20.28
C LYS A 138 19.22 11.01 20.50
N ALA A 139 18.21 11.87 20.65
CA ALA A 139 16.82 11.44 20.79
C ALA A 139 16.38 10.61 19.58
N GLU A 140 15.62 9.55 19.82
CA GLU A 140 15.04 8.73 18.75
C GLU A 140 14.07 9.55 17.90
N PRO A 141 13.98 9.27 16.58
CA PRO A 141 13.08 9.97 15.70
C PRO A 141 11.62 9.89 16.18
N PHE A 142 10.97 11.03 16.22
CA PHE A 142 9.54 11.22 16.57
C PHE A 142 9.15 10.79 18.01
N ALA A 143 10.08 10.40 18.87
CA ALA A 143 9.77 9.97 20.24
C ALA A 143 9.31 11.10 21.18
N PHE A 144 9.33 12.35 20.74
CA PHE A 144 8.96 13.52 21.54
C PHE A 144 7.44 13.69 21.76
N ALA A 145 6.58 12.89 21.10
CA ALA A 145 5.12 12.98 21.22
C ALA A 145 4.41 11.65 20.96
N ASP A 146 3.15 11.56 21.40
CA ASP A 146 2.24 10.47 21.07
C ASP A 146 1.59 10.70 19.69
N TRP A 147 1.90 9.84 18.75
CA TRP A 147 1.40 9.85 17.36
C TRP A 147 0.32 8.81 17.10
N THR A 148 -0.16 8.11 18.13
CA THR A 148 -1.18 7.06 17.98
C THR A 148 -2.51 7.58 17.42
N TRP A 149 -2.77 8.89 17.55
CA TRP A 149 -3.95 9.52 16.96
C TRP A 149 -3.98 9.47 15.43
N LEU A 150 -2.85 9.22 14.77
CA LEU A 150 -2.76 9.05 13.31
C LEU A 150 -3.25 7.68 12.86
N THR A 151 -3.39 6.70 13.76
CA THR A 151 -3.79 5.33 13.44
C THR A 151 -5.27 5.09 13.66
N GLY A 152 -5.76 3.95 13.13
CA GLY A 152 -7.14 3.50 13.30
C GLY A 152 -7.49 3.17 14.76
N ASN A 153 -6.53 2.60 15.53
CA ASN A 153 -6.73 2.30 16.96
C ASN A 153 -5.63 2.96 17.81
N PRO A 154 -5.85 4.17 18.33
CA PRO A 154 -4.86 4.89 19.12
C PRO A 154 -4.57 4.26 20.48
N ARG A 155 -5.30 3.22 20.87
CA ARG A 155 -5.03 2.46 22.11
C ARG A 155 -3.86 1.50 21.94
N THR A 156 -3.45 1.16 20.70
CA THR A 156 -2.28 0.31 20.41
C THR A 156 -1.01 1.08 20.72
N LYS A 157 -0.41 0.81 21.88
CA LYS A 157 0.78 1.52 22.39
C LYS A 157 1.97 0.59 22.61
N GLU A 158 1.74 -0.70 22.73
CA GLU A 158 2.77 -1.68 23.05
C GLU A 158 2.57 -2.92 22.19
N ALA A 159 3.69 -3.53 21.76
CA ALA A 159 3.64 -4.86 21.16
C ALA A 159 3.21 -5.88 22.22
N ALA A 160 2.36 -6.84 21.82
CA ALA A 160 1.91 -7.89 22.73
C ALA A 160 3.07 -8.78 23.20
N PHE A 161 4.03 -8.98 22.30
CA PHE A 161 5.23 -9.76 22.51
C PHE A 161 6.43 -8.99 21.96
N ASP A 162 7.54 -9.02 22.67
CA ASP A 162 8.78 -8.44 22.20
C ASP A 162 9.94 -9.23 22.80
N SER A 163 10.94 -9.54 21.97
CA SER A 163 12.14 -10.22 22.40
C SER A 163 13.39 -9.48 21.91
N LYS A 164 14.56 -9.89 22.38
CA LYS A 164 15.84 -9.32 21.96
C LYS A 164 16.08 -9.37 20.44
N PHE A 165 15.44 -10.30 19.73
CA PHE A 165 15.73 -10.59 18.33
C PHE A 165 14.53 -10.42 17.40
N PHE A 166 13.32 -10.45 17.98
CA PHE A 166 12.10 -10.54 17.19
C PHE A 166 10.90 -9.98 17.93
N THR A 167 10.19 -9.08 17.28
CA THR A 167 8.88 -8.57 17.66
C THR A 167 7.85 -9.17 16.72
N PRO A 168 7.09 -10.20 17.14
CA PRO A 168 6.06 -10.82 16.28
C PRO A 168 4.89 -9.86 16.05
N GLU A 169 4.25 -10.01 14.90
CA GLU A 169 3.02 -9.31 14.54
C GLU A 169 2.03 -10.29 13.90
N ILE A 170 0.80 -10.28 14.37
CA ILE A 170 -0.33 -11.03 13.81
C ILE A 170 -1.43 -10.05 13.49
N ARG A 171 -1.98 -10.12 12.26
CA ARG A 171 -3.10 -9.31 11.80
C ARG A 171 -4.21 -10.20 11.27
N ALA A 172 -5.45 -9.89 11.61
CA ALA A 172 -6.62 -10.49 10.98
C ALA A 172 -7.64 -9.41 10.64
N ASP A 173 -8.14 -9.46 9.43
CA ASP A 173 -9.16 -8.58 8.90
C ASP A 173 -10.27 -9.43 8.31
N VAL A 174 -11.40 -9.46 9.01
CA VAL A 174 -12.61 -10.20 8.61
C VAL A 174 -13.72 -9.20 8.43
N GLU A 175 -14.39 -9.23 7.28
CA GLU A 175 -15.47 -8.29 6.97
C GLU A 175 -16.73 -8.99 6.45
N TYR A 176 -17.83 -8.29 6.54
CA TYR A 176 -19.10 -8.54 5.84
C TYR A 176 -19.55 -7.23 5.22
N THR A 177 -19.72 -7.22 3.91
CA THR A 177 -20.20 -6.05 3.18
C THR A 177 -21.51 -6.35 2.49
N TYR A 178 -22.49 -5.47 2.70
CA TYR A 178 -23.75 -5.46 1.96
C TYR A 178 -23.69 -4.37 0.89
N ASP A 179 -23.80 -4.77 -0.38
CA ASP A 179 -23.89 -3.86 -1.52
C ASP A 179 -25.36 -3.68 -1.93
N PHE A 180 -25.84 -2.45 -1.88
CA PHE A 180 -27.23 -2.11 -2.23
C PHE A 180 -27.50 -2.20 -3.73
N ASN A 181 -26.49 -2.33 -4.57
CA ASN A 181 -26.66 -2.65 -5.99
C ASN A 181 -27.04 -4.13 -6.23
N HIS A 182 -26.91 -4.99 -5.22
CA HIS A 182 -27.22 -6.43 -5.30
C HIS A 182 -26.58 -7.14 -6.50
N PRO A 183 -25.25 -7.09 -6.67
CA PRO A 183 -24.60 -7.78 -7.78
C PRO A 183 -24.89 -9.28 -7.72
N LYS A 184 -25.37 -9.85 -8.82
CA LYS A 184 -25.78 -11.26 -8.91
C LYS A 184 -24.65 -12.24 -8.58
N ASP A 185 -23.44 -11.86 -8.84
CA ASP A 185 -22.21 -12.64 -8.65
C ASP A 185 -21.42 -12.21 -7.40
N ASP A 186 -22.05 -11.40 -6.54
CA ASP A 186 -21.49 -10.86 -5.30
C ASP A 186 -20.17 -10.09 -5.48
N THR A 187 -19.77 -9.74 -6.71
CA THR A 187 -18.52 -9.05 -6.98
C THR A 187 -18.67 -7.54 -6.81
N ILE A 188 -17.83 -6.96 -5.97
CA ILE A 188 -17.70 -5.52 -5.80
C ILE A 188 -16.56 -5.00 -6.66
N GLY A 189 -16.86 -4.00 -7.50
CA GLY A 189 -15.90 -3.31 -8.33
C GLY A 189 -15.39 -2.00 -7.73
N GLY A 190 -14.28 -1.50 -8.27
CA GLY A 190 -13.75 -0.18 -7.90
C GLY A 190 -13.29 -0.05 -6.47
N SER A 191 -12.93 -1.16 -5.82
CA SER A 191 -12.43 -1.21 -4.45
C SER A 191 -11.05 -1.84 -4.40
N SER A 192 -10.26 -1.42 -3.45
CA SER A 192 -8.95 -1.98 -3.13
C SER A 192 -8.95 -2.80 -1.83
N GLU A 193 -10.00 -2.68 -1.03
CA GLU A 193 -10.13 -3.30 0.30
C GLU A 193 -11.30 -4.26 0.40
N ILE A 194 -12.38 -4.04 -0.38
CA ILE A 194 -13.60 -4.85 -0.38
C ILE A 194 -13.82 -5.40 -1.80
N PHE A 195 -14.02 -6.70 -1.91
CA PHE A 195 -14.07 -7.38 -3.21
C PHE A 195 -15.34 -8.16 -3.46
N ARG A 196 -16.08 -8.52 -2.39
CA ARG A 196 -17.28 -9.33 -2.47
C ARG A 196 -18.36 -8.80 -1.51
N SER A 197 -19.62 -9.06 -1.82
CA SER A 197 -20.78 -8.68 -1.00
C SER A 197 -21.51 -9.91 -0.48
N ASN A 198 -22.35 -9.70 0.55
CA ASN A 198 -23.29 -10.67 1.13
C ASN A 198 -22.64 -11.94 1.72
N GLU A 199 -21.35 -11.96 1.93
CA GLU A 199 -20.64 -13.08 2.56
C GLU A 199 -19.64 -12.58 3.59
N ILE A 200 -19.33 -13.42 4.60
CA ILE A 200 -18.26 -13.13 5.54
C ILE A 200 -16.94 -13.49 4.85
N GLY A 201 -16.10 -12.51 4.64
CA GLY A 201 -14.80 -12.64 3.97
C GLY A 201 -13.63 -12.49 4.92
N LEU A 202 -12.53 -13.20 4.61
CA LEU A 202 -11.22 -12.93 5.17
C LEU A 202 -10.46 -12.05 4.17
N THR A 203 -10.39 -10.76 4.45
CA THR A 203 -9.65 -9.81 3.61
C THR A 203 -8.16 -10.05 3.75
N GLN A 204 -7.68 -10.16 5.00
CA GLN A 204 -6.28 -10.41 5.28
C GLN A 204 -6.08 -11.25 6.54
N LEU A 205 -5.14 -12.20 6.48
CA LEU A 205 -4.47 -12.79 7.63
C LEU A 205 -2.96 -12.64 7.43
N GLY A 206 -2.33 -11.84 8.29
CA GLY A 206 -0.89 -11.61 8.27
C GLY A 206 -0.23 -12.21 9.51
N VAL A 207 0.86 -12.93 9.30
CA VAL A 207 1.74 -13.43 10.37
C VAL A 207 3.16 -13.10 10.01
N GLY A 208 3.91 -12.56 10.96
CA GLY A 208 5.29 -12.16 10.73
C GLY A 208 5.83 -11.32 11.88
N GLY A 209 6.58 -10.28 11.56
CA GLY A 209 7.13 -9.35 12.52
C GLY A 209 8.47 -8.79 12.12
N ASP A 210 9.09 -8.09 13.05
CA ASP A 210 10.37 -7.40 12.89
C ASP A 210 11.49 -8.18 13.56
N PHE A 211 12.53 -8.48 12.78
CA PHE A 211 13.78 -9.09 13.25
C PHE A 211 14.83 -7.98 13.44
N HIS A 212 15.51 -7.98 14.57
CA HIS A 212 16.52 -6.97 14.89
C HIS A 212 17.62 -7.55 15.78
N TYR A 213 18.86 -7.36 15.37
CA TYR A 213 20.04 -7.73 16.15
C TYR A 213 21.29 -7.03 15.61
N ASP A 214 22.07 -6.41 16.50
CA ASP A 214 23.38 -5.81 16.16
C ASP A 214 23.34 -4.91 14.92
N HIS A 215 22.40 -3.95 14.89
CA HIS A 215 22.12 -3.06 13.76
C HIS A 215 21.53 -3.73 12.49
N VAL A 216 21.51 -5.05 12.41
CA VAL A 216 20.82 -5.78 11.34
C VAL A 216 19.33 -5.77 11.61
N ARG A 217 18.54 -5.48 10.59
CA ARG A 217 17.09 -5.43 10.67
C ARG A 217 16.47 -6.16 9.49
N ALA A 218 15.34 -6.77 9.71
CA ALA A 218 14.53 -7.37 8.66
C ALA A 218 13.07 -7.37 9.08
N ARG A 219 12.17 -7.41 8.12
CA ARG A 219 10.74 -7.59 8.34
C ARG A 219 10.21 -8.63 7.39
N LEU A 220 9.36 -9.49 7.90
CA LEU A 220 8.55 -10.40 7.12
C LEU A 220 7.11 -10.26 7.58
N MET A 221 6.19 -10.05 6.63
CA MET A 221 4.75 -10.15 6.85
C MET A 221 4.11 -10.94 5.73
N THR A 222 3.25 -11.86 6.08
CA THR A 222 2.45 -12.61 5.12
C THR A 222 1.13 -11.91 4.83
N GLN A 223 0.48 -12.32 3.72
CA GLN A 223 -0.87 -11.89 3.37
C GLN A 223 -1.67 -13.07 2.84
N PHE A 224 -2.46 -13.69 3.70
CA PHE A 224 -3.46 -14.68 3.30
C PHE A 224 -4.82 -14.00 3.16
N GLY A 225 -5.80 -14.68 2.57
CA GLY A 225 -7.11 -14.10 2.29
C GLY A 225 -7.17 -13.39 0.93
N MET A 226 -8.13 -12.50 0.75
CA MET A 226 -8.37 -11.81 -0.54
C MET A 226 -7.16 -11.00 -1.00
N TYR A 227 -6.37 -10.46 -0.09
CA TYR A 227 -5.17 -9.70 -0.44
C TYR A 227 -4.10 -10.53 -1.14
N SER A 228 -4.04 -11.86 -0.91
CA SER A 228 -3.13 -12.74 -1.64
C SER A 228 -3.48 -12.91 -3.12
N GLU A 229 -4.71 -12.58 -3.50
CA GLU A 229 -5.18 -12.61 -4.89
C GLU A 229 -5.16 -11.22 -5.51
N THR A 230 -5.66 -10.23 -4.77
CA THR A 230 -5.92 -8.90 -5.31
C THR A 230 -4.68 -8.02 -5.38
N THR A 231 -3.71 -8.19 -4.50
CA THR A 231 -2.45 -7.44 -4.52
C THR A 231 -1.54 -7.85 -5.67
N PRO A 232 -1.20 -9.14 -5.86
CA PRO A 232 -0.29 -9.56 -6.93
C PRO A 232 -0.85 -9.37 -8.34
N ARG A 233 -2.17 -9.46 -8.52
CA ARG A 233 -2.78 -9.33 -9.87
C ARG A 233 -2.50 -7.99 -10.54
N ASN A 234 -2.18 -6.96 -9.79
CA ASN A 234 -1.84 -5.64 -10.31
C ASN A 234 -0.34 -5.50 -10.62
N ASP A 235 0.43 -6.59 -10.54
CA ASP A 235 1.84 -6.59 -10.91
C ASP A 235 2.04 -6.32 -12.40
N ALA A 236 2.65 -5.20 -12.73
CA ALA A 236 2.93 -4.80 -14.09
C ALA A 236 4.11 -5.59 -14.74
N SER A 237 4.86 -6.36 -13.95
CA SER A 237 6.01 -7.14 -14.45
C SER A 237 5.62 -8.52 -15.02
N TYR A 238 4.36 -8.89 -14.96
CA TYR A 238 3.83 -10.20 -15.37
C TYR A 238 4.34 -10.69 -16.73
N SER A 239 4.42 -9.81 -17.72
CA SER A 239 4.85 -10.15 -19.08
C SER A 239 6.36 -10.12 -19.31
N ARG A 240 7.16 -9.93 -18.27
CA ARG A 240 8.62 -9.76 -18.37
C ARG A 240 9.36 -11.00 -17.89
N GLY A 241 9.89 -11.77 -18.83
CA GLY A 241 10.63 -12.98 -18.56
C GLY A 241 9.74 -14.22 -18.41
N GLN A 242 10.30 -15.30 -17.87
CA GLN A 242 9.65 -16.62 -17.80
C GLN A 242 9.06 -16.93 -16.42
N TRP A 243 9.35 -16.11 -15.41
CA TRP A 243 8.93 -16.37 -14.03
C TRP A 243 7.67 -15.58 -13.69
N ASN A 244 6.66 -16.25 -13.17
CA ASN A 244 5.47 -15.62 -12.63
C ASN A 244 5.77 -15.09 -11.21
N LEU A 245 6.16 -13.83 -11.10
CA LEU A 245 6.50 -13.22 -9.83
C LEU A 245 5.28 -12.94 -8.96
N ALA A 246 4.12 -12.70 -9.57
CA ALA A 246 2.87 -12.55 -8.86
C ALA A 246 2.55 -13.81 -8.05
N ASP A 247 2.72 -15.01 -8.61
CA ASP A 247 2.55 -16.26 -7.88
C ASP A 247 3.63 -16.51 -6.85
N ALA A 248 4.89 -16.16 -7.18
CA ALA A 248 6.02 -16.35 -6.27
C ALA A 248 5.86 -15.55 -4.96
N TYR A 249 5.27 -14.35 -5.04
CA TYR A 249 5.16 -13.42 -3.91
C TYR A 249 3.73 -13.21 -3.41
N ARG A 250 2.73 -13.96 -3.89
CA ARG A 250 1.32 -13.75 -3.55
C ARG A 250 1.00 -13.74 -2.06
N TYR A 251 1.74 -14.49 -1.26
CA TYR A 251 1.52 -14.57 0.19
C TYR A 251 2.44 -13.68 1.01
N VAL A 252 3.18 -12.78 0.37
CA VAL A 252 4.13 -11.87 1.01
C VAL A 252 3.67 -10.44 0.84
N SER A 253 3.32 -9.77 1.94
CA SER A 253 3.06 -8.33 1.94
C SER A 253 4.33 -7.52 2.13
N GLU A 254 5.19 -7.93 3.06
CA GLU A 254 6.47 -7.29 3.32
C GLU A 254 7.57 -8.34 3.48
N ALA A 255 8.69 -8.14 2.82
CA ALA A 255 9.90 -8.96 3.00
C ALA A 255 11.12 -8.13 2.64
N TYR A 256 11.77 -7.57 3.64
CA TYR A 256 12.97 -6.78 3.44
C TYR A 256 14.02 -7.03 4.52
N GLY A 257 15.27 -6.76 4.19
CA GLY A 257 16.37 -6.77 5.11
C GLY A 257 17.23 -5.53 4.94
N GLY A 258 17.93 -5.16 6.00
CA GLY A 258 18.73 -3.95 5.98
C GLY A 258 19.62 -3.76 7.18
N TYR A 259 20.20 -2.58 7.26
CA TYR A 259 21.16 -2.22 8.28
C TYR A 259 20.92 -0.79 8.80
N HIS A 260 21.08 -0.61 10.10
CA HIS A 260 21.00 0.68 10.80
C HIS A 260 22.38 1.27 11.04
N PHE A 261 22.53 2.55 10.78
CA PHE A 261 23.72 3.32 11.07
C PHE A 261 23.43 4.39 12.13
N ASP A 262 24.26 4.47 13.18
CA ASP A 262 24.18 5.47 14.27
C ASP A 262 24.68 6.86 13.80
N ALA A 263 24.19 7.35 12.68
CA ALA A 263 24.54 8.66 12.14
C ALA A 263 23.32 9.58 12.15
N LEU A 264 23.50 10.87 12.47
CA LEU A 264 22.41 11.82 12.69
C LEU A 264 21.47 11.34 13.82
N HIS A 265 20.16 11.24 13.56
CA HIS A 265 19.17 10.59 14.43
C HIS A 265 18.82 9.18 13.95
N GLY A 266 19.66 8.58 13.12
CA GLY A 266 19.55 7.27 12.54
C GLY A 266 19.54 7.33 10.99
N ILE A 267 20.16 6.31 10.37
CA ILE A 267 20.05 6.05 8.93
C ILE A 267 19.79 4.56 8.77
N ASN A 268 18.73 4.22 8.04
CA ASN A 268 18.44 2.83 7.68
C ASN A 268 18.60 2.64 6.17
N VAL A 269 19.20 1.52 5.77
CA VAL A 269 19.31 1.11 4.36
C VAL A 269 18.68 -0.26 4.25
N ASP A 270 17.57 -0.36 3.51
CA ASP A 270 16.78 -1.58 3.39
C ASP A 270 16.54 -1.93 1.92
N GLY A 271 16.44 -3.24 1.64
CA GLY A 271 16.11 -3.76 0.30
C GLY A 271 15.15 -4.93 0.37
N GLY A 272 14.16 -4.96 -0.53
CA GLY A 272 13.17 -6.02 -0.58
C GLY A 272 11.79 -5.59 -1.09
N ILE A 273 10.74 -6.20 -0.55
CA ILE A 273 9.32 -5.90 -0.79
C ILE A 273 8.78 -5.12 0.40
N PHE A 274 8.17 -3.98 0.12
CA PHE A 274 7.65 -3.07 1.12
C PHE A 274 6.21 -2.72 0.83
N MET A 275 5.42 -2.39 1.87
CA MET A 275 4.19 -1.64 1.66
C MET A 275 4.51 -0.29 1.05
N SER A 276 3.55 0.25 0.31
CA SER A 276 3.72 1.53 -0.38
C SER A 276 4.04 2.66 0.59
N TYR A 277 4.95 3.54 0.20
CA TYR A 277 5.16 4.82 0.86
C TYR A 277 4.29 5.94 0.25
N VAL A 278 3.68 5.70 -0.91
CA VAL A 278 2.76 6.63 -1.57
C VAL A 278 1.35 6.39 -1.05
N GLY A 279 0.70 7.44 -0.57
CA GLY A 279 -0.61 7.39 0.05
C GLY A 279 -0.58 7.71 1.54
N LEU A 280 -1.68 8.27 2.05
CA LEU A 280 -1.87 8.53 3.48
C LEU A 280 -2.35 7.30 4.23
N PHE A 281 -3.33 6.58 3.66
CA PHE A 281 -3.89 5.38 4.27
C PHE A 281 -3.06 4.13 3.98
N SER A 282 -3.14 3.22 4.95
CA SER A 282 -2.43 1.97 4.93
C SER A 282 -3.07 0.92 4.05
N TYR A 283 -2.24 0.02 3.56
CA TYR A 283 -2.65 -1.30 3.11
C TYR A 283 -3.40 -2.11 4.20
N TYR A 284 -3.07 -1.90 5.47
CA TYR A 284 -3.65 -2.62 6.61
C TYR A 284 -4.82 -1.83 7.20
N ASN A 285 -6.04 -2.30 7.03
CA ASN A 285 -7.27 -1.59 7.43
C ASN A 285 -7.37 -1.31 8.94
N PHE A 286 -6.74 -2.13 9.79
CA PHE A 286 -6.65 -1.87 11.24
C PHE A 286 -6.04 -0.50 11.55
N ASP A 287 -5.08 -0.06 10.74
CA ASP A 287 -4.32 1.15 10.98
C ASP A 287 -4.99 2.41 10.36
N ASN A 288 -6.11 2.28 9.67
CA ASN A 288 -6.80 3.35 8.97
C ASN A 288 -7.98 3.95 9.76
N TRP A 289 -8.31 5.21 9.47
CA TRP A 289 -9.48 5.88 10.04
C TRP A 289 -10.80 5.45 9.39
N ALA A 290 -10.77 4.87 8.22
CA ALA A 290 -11.90 4.31 7.49
C ALA A 290 -11.56 2.88 7.05
N TYR A 291 -12.56 2.05 6.74
CA TYR A 291 -12.34 0.72 6.18
C TYR A 291 -12.05 0.78 4.69
N GLN A 292 -12.93 1.48 3.96
CA GLN A 292 -12.74 1.77 2.55
C GLN A 292 -12.43 3.25 2.37
N PRO A 293 -11.15 3.63 2.29
CA PRO A 293 -10.77 5.01 2.03
C PRO A 293 -11.30 5.49 0.67
N SER A 294 -11.20 6.81 0.46
CA SER A 294 -11.60 7.44 -0.80
C SER A 294 -10.87 6.85 -2.02
N TYR A 295 -11.43 7.07 -3.19
CA TYR A 295 -10.79 6.80 -4.47
C TYR A 295 -9.36 7.30 -4.59
N VAL A 296 -9.02 8.40 -3.94
CA VAL A 296 -7.65 8.94 -3.93
C VAL A 296 -6.72 7.90 -3.34
N SER A 297 -7.04 7.39 -2.14
CA SER A 297 -6.25 6.34 -1.50
C SER A 297 -6.25 5.04 -2.28
N SER A 298 -7.42 4.62 -2.78
CA SER A 298 -7.56 3.40 -3.58
C SER A 298 -6.76 3.44 -4.90
N ASN A 299 -6.34 4.61 -5.35
CA ASN A 299 -5.53 4.79 -6.56
C ASN A 299 -4.02 4.93 -6.28
N THR A 300 -3.57 4.76 -5.05
CA THR A 300 -2.16 4.63 -4.70
C THR A 300 -1.69 3.17 -4.84
N PRO A 301 -0.40 2.91 -5.05
CA PRO A 301 0.09 1.53 -5.12
C PRO A 301 0.05 0.87 -3.73
N TRP A 302 -0.07 -0.46 -3.70
CA TRP A 302 -0.11 -1.19 -2.44
C TRP A 302 1.27 -1.61 -1.96
N PHE A 303 2.20 -1.88 -2.89
CA PHE A 303 3.55 -2.31 -2.56
C PHE A 303 4.59 -1.76 -3.53
N PHE A 304 5.83 -1.77 -3.07
CA PHE A 304 7.01 -1.55 -3.90
C PHE A 304 8.05 -2.63 -3.68
N THR A 305 8.76 -3.00 -4.74
CA THR A 305 9.98 -3.79 -4.64
C THR A 305 11.15 -2.90 -5.02
N GLY A 306 12.17 -2.84 -4.15
CA GLY A 306 13.30 -1.95 -4.39
C GLY A 306 14.22 -1.79 -3.19
N MET A 307 14.84 -0.63 -3.11
CA MET A 307 15.69 -0.20 -1.99
C MET A 307 15.23 1.16 -1.48
N ARG A 308 15.29 1.35 -0.17
CA ARG A 308 15.05 2.63 0.48
C ARG A 308 16.21 3.01 1.39
N ILE A 309 16.41 4.29 1.57
CA ILE A 309 17.31 4.86 2.57
C ILE A 309 16.49 5.80 3.43
N GLN A 310 16.30 5.47 4.70
CA GLN A 310 15.65 6.37 5.66
C GLN A 310 16.72 7.19 6.36
N VAL A 311 16.68 8.49 6.21
CA VAL A 311 17.58 9.43 6.89
C VAL A 311 16.76 10.28 7.85
N PHE A 312 17.19 10.35 9.11
CA PHE A 312 16.60 11.21 10.13
C PHE A 312 17.57 12.34 10.48
N PRO A 313 17.52 13.49 9.77
CA PRO A 313 18.40 14.61 10.03
C PRO A 313 18.18 15.21 11.43
N THR A 314 16.92 15.16 11.91
CA THR A 314 16.49 15.58 13.24
C THR A 314 15.47 14.59 13.80
N GLU A 315 15.14 14.72 15.07
CA GLU A 315 14.05 13.95 15.70
C GLU A 315 12.66 14.20 15.10
N LYS A 316 12.50 15.24 14.24
CA LYS A 316 11.22 15.71 13.69
C LYS A 316 11.10 15.56 12.18
N LEU A 317 12.16 15.12 11.51
CA LEU A 317 12.24 15.06 10.06
C LEU A 317 12.80 13.72 9.59
N LYS A 318 12.09 13.06 8.67
CA LYS A 318 12.55 11.91 7.88
C LYS A 318 12.61 12.31 6.41
N ILE A 319 13.69 11.94 5.74
CA ILE A 319 13.86 12.01 4.29
C ILE A 319 14.17 10.59 3.81
N GLU A 320 13.43 10.10 2.83
CA GLU A 320 13.49 8.70 2.45
C GLU A 320 13.53 8.56 0.92
N PRO A 321 14.70 8.63 0.27
CA PRO A 321 14.86 8.32 -1.14
C PRO A 321 14.68 6.82 -1.41
N TRP A 322 14.11 6.52 -2.60
CA TRP A 322 13.82 5.18 -3.07
C TRP A 322 14.36 4.92 -4.48
N ILE A 323 14.82 3.69 -4.69
CA ILE A 323 15.05 3.09 -6.00
C ILE A 323 14.08 1.90 -6.11
N ILE A 324 13.19 1.91 -7.10
CA ILE A 324 12.08 0.98 -7.20
C ILE A 324 11.97 0.35 -8.58
N ASN A 325 11.42 -0.87 -8.64
CA ASN A 325 11.25 -1.59 -9.89
C ASN A 325 10.16 -0.98 -10.79
N GLY A 326 9.10 -0.47 -10.21
CA GLY A 326 7.98 0.14 -10.92
C GLY A 326 6.79 0.43 -10.00
N TRP A 327 5.72 0.97 -10.55
CA TRP A 327 4.48 1.22 -9.85
C TRP A 327 3.78 -0.10 -9.55
N GLN A 328 3.73 -0.52 -8.28
CA GLN A 328 3.14 -1.78 -7.86
C GLN A 328 3.65 -2.97 -8.70
N SER A 329 4.96 -3.15 -8.74
CA SER A 329 5.59 -4.15 -9.61
C SER A 329 6.70 -4.90 -8.89
N TYR A 330 6.64 -6.22 -8.91
CA TYR A 330 7.68 -7.07 -8.32
C TYR A 330 8.99 -6.98 -9.10
N ALA A 331 8.91 -6.80 -10.42
CA ALA A 331 10.07 -6.60 -11.25
C ALA A 331 9.94 -5.34 -12.13
N ARG A 332 11.00 -5.04 -12.79
CA ARG A 332 11.08 -3.92 -13.72
C ARG A 332 10.24 -4.20 -14.97
N SER A 333 9.17 -3.44 -15.20
CA SER A 333 8.22 -3.70 -16.29
C SER A 333 8.62 -3.09 -17.63
N ASN A 334 9.18 -1.88 -17.67
CA ASN A 334 9.51 -1.18 -18.92
C ASN A 334 11.01 -0.97 -19.18
N GLY A 335 11.86 -1.72 -18.48
CA GLY A 335 13.32 -1.66 -18.68
C GLY A 335 14.04 -0.58 -17.87
N ARG A 336 13.32 0.27 -17.13
CA ARG A 336 13.91 1.33 -16.29
C ARG A 336 13.59 1.11 -14.81
N LEU A 337 14.51 1.48 -13.93
CA LEU A 337 14.23 1.61 -12.50
C LEU A 337 13.52 2.93 -12.24
N GLY A 338 12.61 2.91 -11.27
CA GLY A 338 11.96 4.12 -10.77
C GLY A 338 12.79 4.79 -9.68
N LEU A 339 12.61 6.09 -9.56
CA LEU A 339 13.17 6.91 -8.48
C LEU A 339 12.03 7.64 -7.80
N GLY A 340 11.98 7.55 -6.49
CA GLY A 340 10.96 8.23 -5.70
C GLY A 340 11.50 8.64 -4.33
N GLY A 341 10.59 9.08 -3.47
CA GLY A 341 10.97 9.44 -2.11
C GLY A 341 9.80 9.94 -1.27
N GLN A 342 10.04 9.95 0.02
CA GLN A 342 9.12 10.45 1.02
C GLN A 342 9.81 11.48 1.90
N VAL A 343 9.09 12.54 2.25
CA VAL A 343 9.48 13.46 3.31
C VAL A 343 8.37 13.46 4.35
N LEU A 344 8.71 13.11 5.59
CA LEU A 344 7.83 13.18 6.74
C LEU A 344 8.36 14.24 7.70
N TRP A 345 7.53 15.24 8.00
CA TRP A 345 7.87 16.31 8.95
C TRP A 345 6.80 16.45 10.03
N ARG A 346 7.22 16.26 11.27
CA ARG A 346 6.39 16.37 12.48
C ARG A 346 6.95 17.44 13.40
N PRO A 347 6.70 18.73 13.14
CA PRO A 347 7.31 19.82 13.92
C PRO A 347 6.77 19.93 15.34
N THR A 348 5.51 19.56 15.57
CA THR A 348 4.79 19.67 16.84
C THR A 348 3.91 18.45 17.07
N PRO A 349 3.49 18.12 18.32
CA PRO A 349 2.70 16.93 18.63
C PRO A 349 1.32 16.83 17.97
N TRP A 350 0.86 17.92 17.35
CA TRP A 350 -0.46 18.02 16.74
C TRP A 350 -0.42 18.16 15.21
N LEU A 351 0.76 18.18 14.59
CA LEU A 351 0.91 18.40 13.14
C LEU A 351 1.83 17.33 12.52
N SER A 352 1.33 16.65 11.50
CA SER A 352 2.07 15.74 10.63
C SER A 352 1.94 16.19 9.19
N ILE A 353 3.03 16.34 8.48
CA ILE A 353 3.11 16.71 7.06
C ILE A 353 3.88 15.61 6.34
N LEU A 354 3.26 15.09 5.29
CA LEU A 354 3.78 13.99 4.49
C LEU A 354 3.80 14.40 3.03
N SER A 355 4.92 14.20 2.35
CA SER A 355 5.06 14.37 0.91
C SER A 355 5.66 13.10 0.32
N ASN A 356 4.89 12.44 -0.55
CA ASN A 356 5.25 11.20 -1.21
C ASN A 356 5.41 11.45 -2.70
N ASN A 357 6.53 11.06 -3.27
CA ASN A 357 6.82 11.29 -4.67
C ASN A 357 7.24 9.99 -5.36
N TYR A 358 6.45 9.55 -6.34
CA TYR A 358 6.90 8.66 -7.38
C TYR A 358 7.46 9.54 -8.50
N GLY A 359 8.73 9.93 -8.35
CA GLY A 359 9.32 10.99 -9.15
C GLY A 359 9.39 10.65 -10.63
N VAL A 360 9.87 9.45 -10.95
CA VAL A 360 9.93 8.92 -12.32
C VAL A 360 9.98 7.40 -12.28
N GLY A 361 9.22 6.73 -13.14
CA GLY A 361 9.25 5.27 -13.21
C GLY A 361 8.26 4.69 -14.21
N ALA A 362 8.16 3.37 -14.25
CA ALA A 362 7.21 2.67 -15.09
C ALA A 362 5.76 3.00 -14.68
N ASP A 363 4.86 2.95 -15.64
CA ASP A 363 3.41 3.07 -15.39
C ASP A 363 2.82 1.83 -14.70
N ALA A 364 1.54 1.90 -14.34
CA ALA A 364 0.84 0.80 -13.68
C ALA A 364 0.57 -0.41 -14.59
N PHE A 365 0.64 -0.25 -15.90
CA PHE A 365 0.32 -1.29 -16.88
C PHE A 365 1.55 -1.89 -17.57
N GLY A 366 2.75 -1.41 -17.25
CA GLY A 366 4.00 -1.88 -17.87
C GLY A 366 4.13 -1.56 -19.35
N ILE A 367 3.47 -0.51 -19.84
CA ILE A 367 3.50 -0.13 -21.25
C ILE A 367 4.92 0.30 -21.63
N PRO A 368 5.50 -0.25 -22.72
CA PRO A 368 6.83 0.13 -23.16
C PRO A 368 6.97 1.63 -23.40
N ASN A 369 8.09 2.21 -22.98
CA ASN A 369 8.43 3.63 -23.15
C ASN A 369 7.46 4.61 -22.46
N ARG A 370 6.55 4.14 -21.60
CA ARG A 370 5.70 5.00 -20.79
C ARG A 370 6.36 5.29 -19.44
N THR A 371 6.38 6.54 -19.06
CA THR A 371 6.95 7.02 -17.80
C THR A 371 5.85 7.71 -16.99
N ARG A 372 5.70 7.31 -15.74
CA ARG A 372 4.79 7.90 -14.76
C ARG A 372 5.55 8.84 -13.83
N MET A 373 4.90 9.95 -13.48
CA MET A 373 5.25 10.84 -12.39
C MET A 373 4.03 11.04 -11.50
N HIS A 374 4.21 11.05 -10.18
CA HIS A 374 3.10 11.15 -9.25
C HIS A 374 3.56 11.74 -7.92
N THR A 375 2.71 12.56 -7.29
CA THR A 375 2.89 13.06 -5.92
C THR A 375 1.59 12.91 -5.15
N ASP A 376 1.69 12.51 -3.89
CA ASP A 376 0.62 12.41 -2.91
C ASP A 376 1.08 13.14 -1.65
N ASP A 377 0.48 14.28 -1.36
CA ASP A 377 0.89 15.16 -0.28
C ASP A 377 -0.22 15.30 0.75
N SER A 378 0.09 15.10 2.02
CA SER A 378 -0.89 15.08 3.10
C SER A 378 -0.52 15.97 4.26
N VAL A 379 -1.55 16.54 4.88
CA VAL A 379 -1.45 17.28 6.15
C VAL A 379 -2.47 16.70 7.12
N GLU A 380 -2.00 16.37 8.32
CA GLU A 380 -2.82 15.86 9.42
C GLU A 380 -2.68 16.79 10.63
N VAL A 381 -3.80 17.19 11.21
CA VAL A 381 -3.86 18.16 12.30
C VAL A 381 -4.77 17.67 13.41
N LYS A 382 -4.21 17.43 14.60
CA LYS A 382 -4.98 17.21 15.83
C LYS A 382 -5.29 18.59 16.46
N TYR A 383 -6.49 19.09 16.23
CA TYR A 383 -6.87 20.46 16.62
C TYR A 383 -7.62 20.55 17.96
N TYR A 384 -7.94 19.39 18.57
CA TYR A 384 -8.54 19.30 19.90
C TYR A 384 -7.93 18.08 20.61
N ASP A 385 -7.51 18.25 21.87
CA ASP A 385 -6.88 17.20 22.66
C ASP A 385 -7.16 17.42 24.16
N HIS A 386 -8.15 16.69 24.70
CA HIS A 386 -8.62 16.77 26.08
C HIS A 386 -8.95 15.37 26.61
N PRO A 387 -7.95 14.53 26.94
CA PRO A 387 -8.15 13.14 27.33
C PRO A 387 -8.94 12.95 28.61
N GLU A 388 -9.14 14.02 29.40
CA GLU A 388 -9.95 14.04 30.60
C GLU A 388 -11.47 14.22 30.34
N ARG A 389 -11.86 14.56 29.11
CA ARG A 389 -13.26 14.77 28.70
C ARG A 389 -13.85 13.54 28.03
N PHE A 390 -15.18 13.51 27.86
CA PHE A 390 -15.86 12.46 27.10
C PHE A 390 -15.46 12.49 25.61
N LEU A 391 -15.37 13.67 25.01
CA LEU A 391 -14.75 13.89 23.70
C LEU A 391 -13.25 14.10 23.93
N ASP A 392 -12.45 13.11 23.59
CA ASP A 392 -11.02 13.10 23.89
C ASP A 392 -10.23 13.93 22.88
N LYS A 393 -10.45 13.69 21.58
CA LYS A 393 -9.65 14.26 20.50
C LYS A 393 -10.49 14.54 19.26
N LEU A 394 -10.06 15.53 18.49
CA LEU A 394 -10.49 15.77 17.12
C LEU A 394 -9.28 15.97 16.23
N ALA A 395 -9.27 15.30 15.10
CA ALA A 395 -8.24 15.48 14.10
C ALA A 395 -8.83 15.52 12.68
N PHE A 396 -8.08 16.15 11.81
CA PHE A 396 -8.41 16.39 10.42
C PHE A 396 -7.25 15.95 9.54
N SER A 397 -7.55 15.38 8.38
CA SER A 397 -6.56 15.11 7.34
C SER A 397 -7.02 15.65 6.00
N LEU A 398 -6.07 16.16 5.22
CA LEU A 398 -6.24 16.60 3.83
C LEU A 398 -5.11 15.98 3.01
N THR A 399 -5.47 15.30 1.93
CA THR A 399 -4.54 14.77 0.94
C THR A 399 -4.84 15.36 -0.43
N GLY A 400 -3.81 15.79 -1.13
CA GLY A 400 -3.84 16.16 -2.54
C GLY A 400 -2.96 15.20 -3.34
N ASP A 401 -3.45 14.77 -4.50
CA ASP A 401 -2.85 13.71 -5.28
C ASP A 401 -2.81 14.11 -6.76
N VAL A 402 -1.63 14.15 -7.35
CA VAL A 402 -1.42 14.61 -8.72
C VAL A 402 -0.45 13.68 -9.44
N GLY A 403 -0.85 13.24 -10.62
CA GLY A 403 0.01 12.41 -11.45
C GLY A 403 -0.18 12.62 -12.94
N CYS A 404 0.78 12.21 -13.72
CA CYS A 404 0.65 12.15 -15.18
C CYS A 404 1.63 11.14 -15.78
N GLU A 405 1.41 10.84 -17.06
CA GLU A 405 2.26 9.93 -17.82
C GLU A 405 2.72 10.55 -19.13
N THR A 406 3.91 10.15 -19.56
CA THR A 406 4.52 10.57 -20.84
C THR A 406 5.09 9.37 -21.59
N GLY A 407 5.13 9.46 -22.93
CA GLY A 407 5.60 8.37 -23.79
C GLY A 407 4.55 7.29 -24.04
N GLY A 408 4.81 6.34 -24.91
CA GLY A 408 3.87 5.27 -25.24
C GLY A 408 2.50 5.79 -25.71
N GLY A 409 2.46 6.91 -26.45
CA GLY A 409 1.23 7.48 -27.01
C GLY A 409 0.45 8.42 -26.07
N VAL A 410 1.03 8.81 -24.92
CA VAL A 410 0.38 9.73 -23.96
C VAL A 410 1.33 10.86 -23.53
N ASN A 411 0.75 11.94 -22.97
CA ASN A 411 1.48 13.06 -22.39
C ASN A 411 0.71 13.73 -21.23
N CYS A 412 1.38 14.58 -20.47
CA CYS A 412 0.84 15.22 -19.26
C CYS A 412 -0.14 16.37 -19.52
N THR A 413 -0.15 16.99 -20.68
CA THR A 413 -0.73 18.34 -20.84
C THR A 413 -2.01 18.35 -21.66
N THR A 414 -1.96 18.02 -22.94
CA THR A 414 -3.07 18.15 -23.88
C THR A 414 -3.04 17.04 -24.92
N ASN A 415 -4.17 16.76 -25.58
CA ASN A 415 -4.18 15.89 -26.75
C ASN A 415 -3.36 16.53 -27.89
N GLN A 416 -2.26 15.91 -28.26
CA GLN A 416 -1.42 16.36 -29.37
C GLN A 416 -1.96 15.82 -30.69
N ARG A 417 -1.95 16.67 -31.74
CA ARG A 417 -2.45 16.32 -33.05
C ARG A 417 -1.37 16.51 -34.11
N ASN A 418 -1.41 15.65 -35.14
CA ASN A 418 -0.58 15.84 -36.34
C ASN A 418 -1.19 16.89 -37.29
N SER A 419 -0.51 17.17 -38.38
CA SER A 419 -0.97 18.12 -39.41
C SER A 419 -2.31 17.73 -40.08
N ALA A 420 -2.70 16.46 -40.00
CA ALA A 420 -3.98 15.95 -40.48
C ALA A 420 -5.09 16.03 -39.42
N GLY A 421 -4.82 16.61 -38.23
CA GLY A 421 -5.80 16.73 -37.16
C GLY A 421 -6.00 15.45 -36.30
N GLN A 422 -5.31 14.36 -36.60
CA GLN A 422 -5.40 13.11 -35.88
C GLN A 422 -4.63 13.22 -34.55
N ILE A 423 -5.19 12.65 -33.46
CA ILE A 423 -4.50 12.60 -32.16
C ILE A 423 -3.37 11.59 -32.24
N ILE A 424 -2.15 12.04 -31.97
CA ILE A 424 -0.94 11.22 -31.94
C ILE A 424 -0.43 10.97 -30.52
N SER A 425 -0.89 11.75 -29.54
CA SER A 425 -0.58 11.57 -28.12
C SER A 425 -1.74 12.11 -27.28
N TYR A 426 -2.27 11.28 -26.40
CA TYR A 426 -3.42 11.62 -25.56
C TYR A 426 -2.97 12.23 -24.24
N LYS A 427 -3.74 13.18 -23.70
CA LYS A 427 -3.55 13.60 -22.31
C LYS A 427 -3.86 12.44 -21.37
N GLN A 428 -2.93 12.14 -20.47
CA GLN A 428 -3.11 11.15 -19.40
C GLN A 428 -2.61 11.71 -18.08
N SER A 429 -3.55 11.99 -17.19
CA SER A 429 -3.26 12.67 -15.92
C SER A 429 -4.27 12.27 -14.85
N PHE A 430 -3.85 12.44 -13.62
CA PHE A 430 -4.64 12.22 -12.42
C PHE A 430 -4.62 13.47 -11.54
N LEU A 431 -5.77 13.83 -11.00
CA LEU A 431 -5.92 14.86 -9.99
C LEU A 431 -6.96 14.38 -8.99
N GLY A 432 -6.59 14.31 -7.73
CA GLY A 432 -7.48 13.92 -6.66
C GLY A 432 -7.26 14.72 -5.38
N TYR A 433 -8.25 14.67 -4.51
CA TYR A 433 -8.12 15.11 -3.12
C TYR A 433 -9.06 14.28 -2.24
N MET A 434 -8.67 14.09 -1.00
CA MET A 434 -9.53 13.52 0.03
C MET A 434 -9.41 14.28 1.35
N VAL A 435 -10.49 14.26 2.12
CA VAL A 435 -10.62 14.95 3.40
C VAL A 435 -11.26 14.00 4.39
N TYR A 436 -10.69 13.91 5.59
CA TYR A 436 -11.27 13.15 6.69
C TYR A 436 -11.23 13.95 7.97
N ASN A 437 -12.28 13.79 8.79
CA ASN A 437 -12.32 14.29 10.15
C ASN A 437 -12.69 13.12 11.08
N ARG A 438 -11.94 12.98 12.16
CA ARG A 438 -12.15 11.91 13.14
C ARG A 438 -12.26 12.46 14.55
N ALA A 439 -13.23 11.95 15.27
CA ALA A 439 -13.49 12.24 16.67
C ALA A 439 -13.34 10.98 17.52
N TRP A 440 -12.64 11.08 18.65
CA TRP A 440 -12.47 9.98 19.60
C TRP A 440 -13.15 10.30 20.91
N PHE A 441 -13.73 9.26 21.54
CA PHE A 441 -14.54 9.40 22.73
C PHE A 441 -14.17 8.35 23.78
N HIS A 442 -14.33 8.73 25.05
CA HIS A 442 -14.23 7.86 26.21
C HIS A 442 -12.90 7.10 26.28
N LYS A 443 -11.78 7.85 26.29
CA LYS A 443 -10.41 7.34 26.33
C LYS A 443 -10.11 6.44 25.12
N ASP A 444 -10.40 6.97 23.93
CA ASP A 444 -10.21 6.31 22.64
C ASP A 444 -10.97 4.98 22.46
N ARG A 445 -12.01 4.73 23.29
CA ARG A 445 -12.78 3.49 23.16
C ARG A 445 -13.72 3.50 21.96
N TYR A 446 -14.18 4.69 21.57
CA TYR A 446 -15.05 4.89 20.42
C TYR A 446 -14.48 5.95 19.51
N ALA A 447 -14.72 5.79 18.21
CA ALA A 447 -14.40 6.85 17.28
C ALA A 447 -15.45 6.96 16.17
N ILE A 448 -15.64 8.16 15.66
CA ILE A 448 -16.45 8.45 14.47
C ILE A 448 -15.56 9.16 13.47
N THR A 449 -15.54 8.66 12.24
CA THR A 449 -14.85 9.29 11.11
C THR A 449 -15.88 9.65 10.04
N VAL A 450 -15.76 10.83 9.48
CA VAL A 450 -16.50 11.23 8.29
C VAL A 450 -15.49 11.78 7.29
N GLY A 451 -15.59 11.34 6.05
CA GLY A 451 -14.69 11.79 5.01
C GLY A 451 -15.07 11.30 3.63
N GLY A 452 -14.22 11.58 2.68
CA GLY A 452 -14.39 11.22 1.28
C GLY A 452 -13.50 12.07 0.39
N GLY A 453 -13.67 11.93 -0.91
CA GLY A 453 -12.83 12.62 -1.86
C GLY A 453 -13.39 12.66 -3.27
N LYS A 454 -12.57 13.18 -4.16
CA LYS A 454 -12.90 13.31 -5.57
C LYS A 454 -11.67 13.09 -6.42
N ILE A 455 -11.86 12.40 -7.54
CA ILE A 455 -10.81 12.21 -8.54
C ILE A 455 -11.26 12.69 -9.93
N ASN A 456 -10.28 13.07 -10.71
CA ASN A 456 -10.35 13.24 -12.15
C ASN A 456 -9.19 12.44 -12.76
N ASN A 457 -9.51 11.27 -13.32
CA ASN A 457 -8.55 10.32 -13.89
C ASN A 457 -8.68 10.36 -15.42
N THR A 458 -7.99 11.30 -16.03
CA THR A 458 -8.06 11.48 -17.49
C THR A 458 -7.16 10.46 -18.19
N GLY A 459 -7.72 9.78 -19.18
CA GLY A 459 -6.95 8.93 -20.06
C GLY A 459 -6.53 7.59 -19.46
N ARG A 460 -7.25 7.12 -18.48
CA ARG A 460 -6.96 5.82 -17.85
C ARG A 460 -5.60 5.76 -17.18
N TYR A 461 -5.26 6.82 -16.48
CA TYR A 461 -4.04 6.88 -15.67
C TYR A 461 -4.01 5.77 -14.62
N LEU A 462 -5.11 5.59 -13.87
CA LEU A 462 -5.39 4.45 -13.02
C LEU A 462 -6.85 4.07 -13.15
N VAL A 463 -7.11 2.78 -13.19
CA VAL A 463 -8.44 2.22 -13.16
C VAL A 463 -8.44 1.07 -12.17
N LEU A 464 -9.11 1.27 -11.03
CA LEU A 464 -9.31 0.24 -10.04
C LEU A 464 -10.48 -0.64 -10.47
N LEU A 465 -10.16 -1.73 -11.08
CA LEU A 465 -11.14 -2.71 -11.50
C LEU A 465 -10.69 -4.08 -11.06
N PRO A 466 -11.55 -4.87 -10.44
CA PRO A 466 -11.27 -6.29 -10.41
C PRO A 466 -11.22 -6.74 -11.87
N PRO A 467 -10.17 -7.43 -12.29
CA PRO A 467 -10.14 -8.03 -13.61
C PRO A 467 -11.25 -9.07 -13.70
N ILE A 468 -11.81 -9.25 -14.90
CA ILE A 468 -12.67 -10.39 -15.14
C ILE A 468 -11.84 -11.65 -14.99
N ASN A 469 -12.24 -12.51 -14.05
CA ASN A 469 -11.82 -13.92 -13.98
C ASN A 469 -10.35 -14.20 -14.28
N GLY A 470 -9.45 -13.81 -13.37
CA GLY A 470 -8.02 -14.10 -13.52
C GLY A 470 -7.29 -13.21 -14.54
N ALA A 471 -7.93 -12.20 -15.10
CA ALA A 471 -7.23 -11.19 -15.87
C ALA A 471 -6.28 -10.39 -15.00
N THR A 472 -5.15 -10.00 -15.55
CA THR A 472 -4.17 -9.13 -14.90
C THR A 472 -4.49 -7.66 -15.19
N ALA A 473 -3.79 -6.73 -14.54
CA ALA A 473 -3.89 -5.30 -14.84
C ALA A 473 -3.61 -4.98 -16.32
N THR A 474 -2.76 -5.77 -16.97
CA THR A 474 -2.39 -5.60 -18.38
C THR A 474 -3.37 -6.24 -19.36
N SER A 475 -4.02 -7.34 -18.98
CA SER A 475 -4.95 -8.10 -19.81
C SER A 475 -6.41 -7.94 -19.38
N GLY A 476 -6.66 -7.31 -18.22
CA GLY A 476 -7.99 -7.15 -17.66
C GLY A 476 -8.91 -6.36 -18.57
N THR A 477 -10.11 -6.89 -18.77
CA THR A 477 -11.17 -6.11 -19.39
C THR A 477 -11.72 -5.19 -18.32
N PRO A 478 -11.58 -3.87 -18.45
CA PRO A 478 -12.20 -2.95 -17.52
C PRO A 478 -13.72 -3.11 -17.57
N TYR A 479 -14.38 -2.83 -16.45
CA TYR A 479 -15.84 -2.81 -16.38
C TYR A 479 -16.45 -1.84 -17.38
N PHE A 480 -15.76 -0.77 -17.70
CA PHE A 480 -16.12 0.15 -18.76
C PHE A 480 -14.95 0.26 -19.74
N THR A 481 -15.28 0.50 -20.99
CA THR A 481 -14.27 0.76 -22.01
C THR A 481 -13.84 2.21 -21.89
N GLU A 482 -12.67 2.45 -21.33
CA GLU A 482 -12.05 3.76 -21.32
C GLU A 482 -10.80 3.72 -22.19
N ASN A 483 -10.73 4.60 -23.16
CA ASN A 483 -9.57 4.75 -24.03
C ASN A 483 -8.65 5.84 -23.50
N PRO A 484 -7.38 5.86 -23.88
CA PRO A 484 -6.52 7.00 -23.61
C PRO A 484 -7.18 8.32 -24.03
N GLY A 485 -7.28 9.27 -23.09
CA GLY A 485 -7.94 10.56 -23.30
C GLY A 485 -9.39 10.65 -22.83
N ASP A 486 -10.06 9.55 -22.56
CA ASP A 486 -11.41 9.55 -22.01
C ASP A 486 -11.40 10.03 -20.55
N PRO A 487 -12.38 10.85 -20.13
CA PRO A 487 -12.45 11.34 -18.77
C PRO A 487 -13.10 10.31 -17.85
N PHE A 488 -12.48 10.06 -16.69
CA PHE A 488 -13.11 9.40 -15.56
C PHE A 488 -13.13 10.33 -14.36
N LYS A 489 -14.33 10.65 -13.85
CA LYS A 489 -14.51 11.50 -12.67
C LYS A 489 -15.38 10.76 -11.68
N ALA A 490 -14.88 10.64 -10.46
CA ALA A 490 -15.59 9.98 -9.38
C ALA A 490 -15.44 10.76 -8.08
N TRP A 491 -16.39 10.55 -7.16
CA TRP A 491 -16.34 11.05 -5.80
C TRP A 491 -16.99 10.05 -4.85
N ASP A 492 -16.65 10.14 -3.60
CA ASP A 492 -17.17 9.30 -2.53
C ASP A 492 -17.33 10.08 -1.23
N ILE A 493 -18.17 9.54 -0.35
CA ILE A 493 -18.31 9.94 1.04
C ILE A 493 -18.51 8.70 1.91
N SER A 494 -17.90 8.68 3.09
CA SER A 494 -18.06 7.61 4.06
C SER A 494 -18.29 8.14 5.47
N GLY A 495 -19.00 7.33 6.26
CA GLY A 495 -19.14 7.48 7.70
C GLY A 495 -18.75 6.19 8.38
N THR A 496 -17.76 6.24 9.27
CA THR A 496 -17.19 5.08 9.97
C THR A 496 -17.40 5.23 11.47
N TYR A 497 -17.84 4.17 12.13
CA TYR A 497 -17.90 4.07 13.58
C TYR A 497 -17.03 2.91 14.05
N ASP A 498 -16.14 3.20 15.01
CA ASP A 498 -15.25 2.21 15.62
C ASP A 498 -15.57 2.02 17.10
N TYR A 499 -15.62 0.75 17.52
CA TYR A 499 -15.57 0.34 18.91
C TYR A 499 -14.26 -0.42 19.17
N MET A 500 -13.42 0.15 20.02
CA MET A 500 -12.07 -0.31 20.34
C MET A 500 -11.98 -0.71 21.82
N PRO A 501 -12.45 -1.92 22.20
CA PRO A 501 -12.44 -2.36 23.61
C PRO A 501 -11.03 -2.52 24.17
N SER A 502 -10.06 -2.87 23.33
CA SER A 502 -8.65 -3.02 23.71
C SER A 502 -7.72 -2.45 22.61
N GLN A 503 -6.42 -2.49 22.86
CA GLN A 503 -5.41 -2.07 21.89
C GLN A 503 -5.26 -3.04 20.71
N TYR A 504 -5.81 -4.24 20.79
CA TYR A 504 -5.58 -5.33 19.84
C TYR A 504 -6.74 -5.57 18.88
N ILE A 505 -7.91 -4.96 19.13
CA ILE A 505 -9.12 -5.22 18.35
C ILE A 505 -9.93 -3.97 18.12
N THR A 506 -10.46 -3.84 16.90
CA THR A 506 -11.42 -2.83 16.49
C THR A 506 -12.60 -3.52 15.83
N PHE A 507 -13.82 -3.26 16.32
CA PHE A 507 -15.07 -3.53 15.63
C PHE A 507 -15.44 -2.27 14.88
N ARG A 508 -15.60 -2.38 13.55
CA ARG A 508 -15.84 -1.24 12.66
C ARG A 508 -17.12 -1.42 11.90
N TRP A 509 -17.89 -0.36 11.81
CA TRP A 509 -19.06 -0.24 10.94
C TRP A 509 -18.85 0.96 10.04
N GLU A 510 -19.11 0.77 8.74
CA GLU A 510 -18.93 1.83 7.77
C GLU A 510 -20.08 1.85 6.77
N PHE A 511 -20.56 3.03 6.44
CA PHE A 511 -21.39 3.27 5.28
C PHE A 511 -20.60 4.10 4.28
N ASN A 512 -20.64 3.70 3.00
CA ASN A 512 -19.92 4.35 1.93
C ASN A 512 -20.83 4.55 0.74
N HIS A 513 -20.88 5.79 0.22
CA HIS A 513 -21.54 6.15 -1.03
C HIS A 513 -20.49 6.55 -2.06
N ARG A 514 -20.61 6.01 -3.28
CA ARG A 514 -19.71 6.26 -4.40
C ARG A 514 -20.47 6.63 -5.66
N HIS A 515 -19.90 7.56 -6.45
CA HIS A 515 -20.46 8.00 -7.72
C HIS A 515 -19.36 8.19 -8.76
N ALA A 516 -19.63 7.76 -10.02
CA ALA A 516 -18.80 8.07 -11.19
C ALA A 516 -19.62 8.67 -12.32
N ASN A 517 -18.97 9.42 -13.19
CA ASN A 517 -19.60 9.98 -14.38
C ASN A 517 -19.93 8.93 -15.45
N VAL A 518 -19.32 7.74 -15.34
CA VAL A 518 -19.56 6.58 -16.22
C VAL A 518 -20.08 5.40 -15.41
N PRO A 519 -20.81 4.44 -16.01
CA PRO A 519 -21.16 3.18 -15.34
C PRO A 519 -19.89 2.43 -14.94
N TYR A 520 -19.77 2.05 -13.67
CA TYR A 520 -18.52 1.53 -13.12
C TYR A 520 -18.70 0.41 -12.09
N TRP A 521 -19.77 0.42 -11.28
CA TRP A 521 -20.03 -0.58 -10.25
C TRP A 521 -20.97 -1.66 -10.72
N SER A 522 -20.76 -2.88 -10.22
CA SER A 522 -21.63 -4.02 -10.52
C SER A 522 -23.07 -3.73 -10.17
N GLY A 523 -23.98 -4.06 -11.09
CA GLY A 523 -25.41 -4.02 -10.90
C GLY A 523 -26.02 -5.42 -10.71
N PRO A 524 -27.37 -5.54 -10.64
CA PRO A 524 -28.07 -6.80 -10.42
C PRO A 524 -27.83 -7.89 -11.48
N GLY A 525 -27.37 -7.53 -12.68
CA GLY A 525 -26.99 -8.49 -13.71
C GLY A 525 -25.61 -9.12 -13.50
N GLY A 526 -24.78 -8.52 -12.63
CA GLY A 526 -23.42 -8.97 -12.36
C GLY A 526 -22.41 -8.62 -13.46
N ILE A 527 -21.19 -9.03 -13.23
CA ILE A 527 -20.04 -8.82 -14.13
C ILE A 527 -19.35 -10.12 -14.53
N THR A 528 -19.77 -11.24 -13.95
CA THR A 528 -19.29 -12.56 -14.33
C THR A 528 -20.03 -13.04 -15.58
N PRO A 529 -19.34 -13.36 -16.68
CA PRO A 529 -19.99 -13.84 -17.90
C PRO A 529 -20.69 -15.18 -17.68
N PRO A 530 -21.72 -15.50 -18.52
CA PRO A 530 -22.34 -16.82 -18.50
C PRO A 530 -21.32 -17.95 -18.67
N GLY A 531 -21.44 -18.99 -17.84
CA GLY A 531 -20.45 -20.08 -17.78
C GLY A 531 -19.42 -19.90 -16.69
N GLY A 532 -19.46 -18.77 -15.97
CA GLY A 532 -18.66 -18.53 -14.77
C GLY A 532 -17.19 -18.24 -15.03
N ASN A 533 -16.43 -18.36 -13.97
CA ASN A 533 -14.98 -18.18 -14.01
C ASN A 533 -14.28 -19.45 -14.47
N ASN A 534 -13.92 -19.49 -15.76
CA ASN A 534 -13.20 -20.63 -16.35
C ASN A 534 -11.70 -20.37 -16.56
N GLY A 535 -11.17 -19.33 -15.92
CA GLY A 535 -9.75 -18.96 -16.04
C GLY A 535 -9.35 -18.38 -17.41
N ASN A 536 -10.31 -18.10 -18.28
CA ASN A 536 -10.06 -17.50 -19.59
C ASN A 536 -10.37 -15.99 -19.57
N PRO A 537 -9.41 -15.14 -19.17
CA PRO A 537 -9.63 -13.71 -19.10
C PRO A 537 -9.93 -13.11 -20.48
N GLY A 538 -10.95 -12.29 -20.56
CA GLY A 538 -11.30 -11.59 -21.80
C GLY A 538 -11.98 -12.46 -22.86
N ALA A 539 -12.52 -13.63 -22.52
CA ALA A 539 -13.39 -14.36 -23.42
C ALA A 539 -14.59 -13.48 -23.80
N ASN A 540 -14.59 -12.96 -25.02
CA ASN A 540 -15.73 -12.25 -25.58
C ASN A 540 -16.88 -13.24 -25.80
N ILE A 541 -17.81 -13.25 -24.86
CA ILE A 541 -19.06 -13.98 -25.03
C ILE A 541 -19.98 -13.09 -25.86
N PHE A 542 -20.27 -13.54 -27.05
CA PHE A 542 -21.11 -12.79 -27.97
C PHE A 542 -22.45 -12.39 -27.33
N GLY A 543 -22.75 -11.10 -27.34
CA GLY A 543 -24.00 -10.54 -26.83
C GLY A 543 -24.07 -10.37 -25.29
N TRP A 544 -23.06 -10.77 -24.55
CA TRP A 544 -23.00 -10.50 -23.11
C TRP A 544 -22.29 -9.17 -22.83
N GLN A 545 -22.86 -8.42 -21.88
CA GLN A 545 -22.25 -7.19 -21.35
C GLN A 545 -22.38 -7.21 -19.82
N PRO A 546 -21.37 -6.70 -19.08
CA PRO A 546 -21.50 -6.53 -17.65
C PRO A 546 -22.59 -5.50 -17.31
N ASP A 547 -23.36 -5.77 -16.26
CA ASP A 547 -24.35 -4.81 -15.76
C ASP A 547 -23.68 -3.81 -14.82
N LEU A 548 -23.54 -2.58 -15.25
CA LEU A 548 -22.82 -1.53 -14.53
C LEU A 548 -23.74 -0.36 -14.15
N ARG A 549 -23.47 0.23 -12.98
CA ARG A 549 -24.15 1.40 -12.40
C ARG A 549 -23.18 2.56 -12.21
N LYS A 550 -23.73 3.79 -12.13
CA LYS A 550 -22.95 5.00 -11.85
C LYS A 550 -22.77 5.27 -10.37
N THR A 551 -23.55 4.63 -9.53
CA THR A 551 -23.55 4.78 -8.08
C THR A 551 -23.44 3.44 -7.39
N GLU A 552 -22.88 3.46 -6.20
CA GLU A 552 -22.83 2.32 -5.29
C GLU A 552 -22.97 2.81 -3.85
N ASP A 553 -23.83 2.13 -3.10
CA ASP A 553 -23.97 2.28 -1.66
C ASP A 553 -23.58 0.97 -0.99
N ARG A 554 -22.80 1.04 0.10
CA ARG A 554 -22.34 -0.13 0.84
C ARG A 554 -22.45 0.08 2.34
N ALA A 555 -22.78 -0.99 3.04
CA ALA A 555 -22.69 -1.08 4.49
C ALA A 555 -21.71 -2.20 4.85
N THR A 556 -20.65 -1.88 5.53
CA THR A 556 -19.59 -2.82 5.92
C THR A 556 -19.52 -2.98 7.42
N MET A 557 -19.34 -4.21 7.89
CA MET A 557 -19.00 -4.56 9.26
C MET A 557 -17.70 -5.33 9.25
N ALA A 558 -16.72 -4.92 10.08
CA ALA A 558 -15.42 -5.57 10.13
C ALA A 558 -14.94 -5.84 11.56
N ILE A 559 -14.19 -6.92 11.71
CA ILE A 559 -13.43 -7.27 12.91
C ILE A 559 -11.96 -7.19 12.53
N LEU A 560 -11.27 -6.22 13.09
CA LEU A 560 -9.88 -5.93 12.82
C LEU A 560 -9.04 -6.26 14.05
N VAL A 561 -8.06 -7.12 13.89
CA VAL A 561 -7.18 -7.60 14.97
C VAL A 561 -5.72 -7.32 14.61
N LYS A 562 -4.96 -6.88 15.61
CA LYS A 562 -3.50 -6.71 15.52
C LYS A 562 -2.87 -7.00 16.88
N PHE A 563 -1.92 -7.91 16.90
CA PHE A 563 -1.07 -8.21 18.06
C PHE A 563 0.37 -7.79 17.79
#